data_529fd61089cc96a4116cbd7a33e2115d
#
_entry.id   529fd61089cc96a4116cbd7a33e2115d
#
_cell.length_a   1.000
_cell.length_b   1.000
_cell.length_c   1.000
_cell.angle_alpha   90.00
_cell.angle_beta   90.00
_cell.angle_gamma   90.00
#
_symmetry.space_group_name_H-M   'P 1'
#
loop_
_entity.id
_entity.type
_entity.pdbx_description
1 polymer ?
#
loop_
_entity_poly.entity_id
_entity_poly.type
_entity_poly.pdbx_seq_one_letter_code
_entity_poly.pdbx_strand_id
1 'polypeptide(L)'
;MDEEKIKQLQNEFYSKNPKNFFFKKQQKIDCATEISEKCDINTLLNNCVFIIPNTNSIFFDYTIFKVFANPANYNNIINHINHLINYCIQYFERYTVHINLSSFTITAYERYKSLIMDFCNLCFQSQCNFSDRLTNMYIYNIPNMFDNIMALASPFVDRSVQSKIVTYNKKNTEELIKPYNHSFIEYITKLN
;
A
#
# COMPACT_ATOMS: atom_id res chain seq x y z
N MET A 1 -8.08 7.17 12.57
CA MET A 1 -8.38 7.96 11.33
C MET A 1 -9.85 8.32 11.36
N ASP A 2 -10.20 9.59 11.11
CA ASP A 2 -11.60 10.02 11.05
C ASP A 2 -12.18 9.71 9.66
N GLU A 3 -12.78 8.52 9.54
CA GLU A 3 -13.37 8.03 8.28
C GLU A 3 -14.57 8.87 7.84
N GLU A 4 -15.33 9.41 8.79
CA GLU A 4 -16.48 10.26 8.48
C GLU A 4 -16.04 11.57 7.84
N LYS A 5 -15.01 12.21 8.41
CA LYS A 5 -14.40 13.41 7.83
C LYS A 5 -13.90 13.17 6.40
N ILE A 6 -13.23 12.04 6.17
CA ILE A 6 -12.74 11.68 4.83
C ILE A 6 -13.90 11.49 3.85
N LYS A 7 -14.94 10.77 4.24
CA LYS A 7 -16.15 10.61 3.41
C LYS A 7 -16.81 11.94 3.10
N GLN A 8 -16.91 12.82 4.10
CA GLN A 8 -17.43 14.17 3.91
C GLN A 8 -16.61 14.94 2.87
N LEU A 9 -15.29 14.99 3.00
CA LEU A 9 -14.39 15.66 2.06
C LEU A 9 -14.53 15.09 0.64
N GLN A 10 -14.62 13.77 0.49
CA GLN A 10 -14.86 13.13 -0.81
C GLN A 10 -16.20 13.57 -1.43
N ASN A 11 -17.26 13.57 -0.63
CA ASN A 11 -18.60 13.99 -1.08
C ASN A 11 -18.61 15.47 -1.48
N GLU A 12 -17.99 16.35 -0.70
CA GLU A 12 -17.84 17.76 -1.02
C GLU A 12 -17.07 17.98 -2.32
N PHE A 13 -15.95 17.25 -2.51
CA PHE A 13 -15.17 17.33 -3.74
C PHE A 13 -16.02 16.93 -4.96
N TYR A 14 -16.68 15.77 -4.92
CA TYR A 14 -17.46 15.28 -6.05
C TYR A 14 -18.79 16.01 -6.26
N SER A 15 -19.32 16.74 -5.27
CA SER A 15 -20.45 17.64 -5.44
C SER A 15 -20.08 18.87 -6.29
N LYS A 16 -18.86 19.39 -6.10
CA LYS A 16 -18.33 20.53 -6.86
C LYS A 16 -17.74 20.11 -8.20
N ASN A 17 -17.25 18.87 -8.30
CA ASN A 17 -16.57 18.31 -9.47
C ASN A 17 -17.29 17.03 -9.93
N PRO A 18 -18.38 17.13 -10.70
CA PRO A 18 -19.12 15.96 -11.17
C PRO A 18 -18.21 14.96 -11.86
N LYS A 19 -18.43 13.66 -11.61
CA LYS A 19 -17.58 12.58 -12.13
C LYS A 19 -17.49 12.66 -13.67
N ASN A 20 -16.29 12.90 -14.17
CA ASN A 20 -16.02 12.97 -15.60
C ASN A 20 -15.33 11.68 -16.05
N PHE A 21 -15.89 11.02 -17.05
CA PHE A 21 -15.34 9.76 -17.55
C PHE A 21 -13.94 9.92 -18.17
N PHE A 22 -13.70 11.02 -18.91
CA PHE A 22 -12.43 11.28 -19.61
C PHE A 22 -11.29 11.69 -18.65
N PHE A 23 -11.60 12.39 -17.57
CA PHE A 23 -10.60 12.90 -16.60
C PHE A 23 -10.61 12.15 -15.27
N LYS A 24 -11.15 10.92 -15.25
CA LYS A 24 -11.31 10.12 -14.05
C LYS A 24 -10.00 9.90 -13.26
N LYS A 25 -8.87 9.75 -13.96
CA LYS A 25 -7.56 9.59 -13.33
C LYS A 25 -7.17 10.86 -12.56
N GLN A 26 -7.26 12.01 -13.23
CA GLN A 26 -6.91 13.31 -12.64
C GLN A 26 -7.83 13.67 -11.49
N GLN A 27 -9.14 13.55 -11.65
CA GLN A 27 -10.10 13.82 -10.56
C GLN A 27 -9.82 13.03 -9.29
N LYS A 28 -9.35 11.78 -9.41
CA LYS A 28 -8.97 10.98 -8.22
C LYS A 28 -7.70 11.51 -7.57
N ILE A 29 -6.74 12.00 -8.34
CA ILE A 29 -5.54 12.66 -7.82
C ILE A 29 -5.92 13.96 -7.12
N ASP A 30 -6.73 14.80 -7.75
CA ASP A 30 -7.16 16.09 -7.21
C ASP A 30 -7.94 15.91 -5.90
N CYS A 31 -8.84 14.92 -5.85
CA CYS A 31 -9.56 14.56 -4.63
C CYS A 31 -8.60 14.12 -3.51
N ALA A 32 -7.62 13.28 -3.84
CA ALA A 32 -6.61 12.83 -2.88
C ALA A 32 -5.71 13.97 -2.39
N THR A 33 -5.40 14.93 -3.26
CA THR A 33 -4.66 16.15 -2.91
C THR A 33 -5.45 16.98 -1.91
N GLU A 34 -6.71 17.27 -2.20
CA GLU A 34 -7.57 18.05 -1.28
C GLU A 34 -7.70 17.38 0.10
N ILE A 35 -7.83 16.05 0.14
CA ILE A 35 -7.89 15.31 1.42
C ILE A 35 -6.55 15.41 2.18
N SER A 36 -5.43 15.23 1.48
CA SER A 36 -4.10 15.29 2.12
C SER A 36 -3.74 16.67 2.65
N GLU A 37 -4.32 17.75 2.08
CA GLU A 37 -4.15 19.12 2.57
C GLU A 37 -5.02 19.43 3.80
N LYS A 38 -6.18 18.79 3.91
CA LYS A 38 -7.17 19.02 4.99
C LYS A 38 -7.05 18.05 6.16
N CYS A 39 -6.27 16.99 6.02
CA CYS A 39 -6.05 15.98 7.05
C CYS A 39 -4.57 15.95 7.46
N ASP A 40 -4.29 15.54 8.69
CA ASP A 40 -2.92 15.31 9.13
C ASP A 40 -2.30 14.15 8.36
N ILE A 41 -1.24 14.43 7.60
CA ILE A 41 -0.56 13.45 6.74
C ILE A 41 0.06 12.31 7.56
N ASN A 42 0.58 12.58 8.75
CA ASN A 42 1.17 11.55 9.59
C ASN A 42 0.11 10.56 10.09
N THR A 43 -1.06 11.07 10.44
CA THR A 43 -2.20 10.22 10.80
C THR A 43 -2.62 9.34 9.62
N LEU A 44 -2.67 9.87 8.39
CA LEU A 44 -3.01 9.10 7.19
C LEU A 44 -1.95 8.03 6.90
N LEU A 45 -0.66 8.37 7.00
CA LEU A 45 0.46 7.46 6.80
C LEU A 45 0.44 6.32 7.83
N ASN A 46 0.32 6.63 9.12
CA ASN A 46 0.33 5.65 10.20
C ASN A 46 -0.87 4.69 10.16
N ASN A 47 -2.00 5.09 9.58
CA ASN A 47 -3.13 4.19 9.35
C ASN A 47 -3.00 3.39 8.05
N CYS A 48 -2.25 3.90 7.08
CA CYS A 48 -2.05 3.26 5.79
C CYS A 48 -0.95 2.20 5.84
N VAL A 49 0.18 2.52 6.48
CA VAL A 49 1.37 1.65 6.56
C VAL A 49 1.90 1.68 7.99
N PHE A 50 1.97 0.52 8.63
CA PHE A 50 2.43 0.41 10.01
C PHE A 50 3.00 -0.97 10.31
N ILE A 51 3.77 -1.07 11.39
CA ILE A 51 4.26 -2.34 11.92
C ILE A 51 3.18 -2.94 12.83
N ILE A 52 2.84 -4.21 12.60
CA ILE A 52 1.96 -4.97 13.51
C ILE A 52 2.65 -5.07 14.88
N PRO A 53 1.98 -4.67 15.97
CA PRO A 53 2.58 -4.63 17.30
C PRO A 53 3.25 -5.96 17.68
N ASN A 54 4.48 -5.87 18.22
CA ASN A 54 5.30 -6.99 18.67
C ASN A 54 5.72 -7.99 17.55
N THR A 55 5.70 -7.56 16.29
CA THR A 55 6.14 -8.38 15.16
C THR A 55 7.12 -7.60 14.26
N ASN A 56 7.77 -8.32 13.33
CA ASN A 56 8.56 -7.72 12.24
C ASN A 56 7.73 -7.52 10.95
N SER A 57 6.41 -7.51 11.06
CA SER A 57 5.49 -7.48 9.93
C SER A 57 4.97 -6.06 9.68
N ILE A 58 5.22 -5.56 8.47
CA ILE A 58 4.71 -4.28 7.97
C ILE A 58 3.42 -4.53 7.22
N PHE A 59 2.33 -3.88 7.62
CA PHE A 59 1.05 -3.94 6.92
C PHE A 59 0.83 -2.67 6.10
N PHE A 60 0.43 -2.85 4.84
CA PHE A 60 0.05 -1.78 3.92
C PHE A 60 -1.40 -1.95 3.47
N ASP A 61 -2.22 -0.91 3.62
CA ASP A 61 -3.62 -0.92 3.16
C ASP A 61 -3.83 0.03 1.97
N TYR A 62 -4.03 -0.55 0.79
CA TYR A 62 -4.34 0.21 -0.41
C TYR A 62 -5.68 0.96 -0.30
N THR A 63 -6.63 0.47 0.49
CA THR A 63 -7.94 1.13 0.62
C THR A 63 -7.83 2.51 1.28
N ILE A 64 -6.87 2.66 2.20
CA ILE A 64 -6.52 3.93 2.84
C ILE A 64 -5.58 4.73 1.94
N PHE A 65 -4.54 4.09 1.40
CA PHE A 65 -3.57 4.71 0.51
C PHE A 65 -4.22 5.52 -0.62
N LYS A 66 -5.16 4.93 -1.35
CA LYS A 66 -5.83 5.57 -2.50
C LYS A 66 -6.62 6.84 -2.15
N VAL A 67 -6.89 7.07 -0.86
CA VAL A 67 -7.68 8.19 -0.37
C VAL A 67 -6.88 9.48 -0.39
N PHE A 68 -5.58 9.41 -0.10
CA PHE A 68 -4.74 10.60 0.09
C PHE A 68 -3.48 10.63 -0.79
N ALA A 69 -3.07 9.48 -1.37
CA ALA A 69 -1.84 9.41 -2.13
C ALA A 69 -1.93 10.20 -3.45
N ASN A 70 -1.02 11.15 -3.62
CA ASN A 70 -0.88 12.02 -4.78
C ASN A 70 0.61 12.40 -4.98
N PRO A 71 1.01 12.93 -6.14
CA PRO A 71 2.41 13.24 -6.44
C PRO A 71 3.10 14.17 -5.42
N ALA A 72 2.37 15.08 -4.77
CA ALA A 72 2.96 16.02 -3.81
C ALA A 72 3.41 15.33 -2.52
N ASN A 73 2.83 14.17 -2.15
CA ASN A 73 3.18 13.46 -0.91
C ASN A 73 3.91 12.12 -1.12
N TYR A 74 4.32 11.79 -2.34
CA TYR A 74 5.03 10.54 -2.63
C TYR A 74 6.33 10.40 -1.82
N ASN A 75 7.09 11.47 -1.67
CA ASN A 75 8.31 11.45 -0.85
C ASN A 75 8.01 11.14 0.62
N ASN A 76 6.93 11.69 1.16
CA ASN A 76 6.52 11.41 2.55
C ASN A 76 6.14 9.93 2.72
N ILE A 77 5.42 9.36 1.74
CA ILE A 77 5.05 7.95 1.73
C ILE A 77 6.29 7.05 1.66
N ILE A 78 7.21 7.31 0.72
CA ILE A 78 8.45 6.56 0.55
C ILE A 78 9.31 6.63 1.83
N ASN A 79 9.49 7.83 2.39
CA ASN A 79 10.27 8.00 3.61
C ASN A 79 9.65 7.28 4.81
N HIS A 80 8.32 7.30 4.93
CA HIS A 80 7.62 6.58 5.97
C HIS A 80 7.83 5.06 5.86
N ILE A 81 7.61 4.48 4.67
CA ILE A 81 7.85 3.05 4.42
C ILE A 81 9.29 2.67 4.73
N ASN A 82 10.25 3.47 4.28
CA ASN A 82 11.68 3.29 4.54
C ASN A 82 12.00 3.28 6.03
N HIS A 83 11.41 4.22 6.78
CA HIS A 83 11.59 4.29 8.23
C HIS A 83 11.12 2.99 8.90
N LEU A 84 9.96 2.46 8.51
CA LEU A 84 9.42 1.21 9.06
C LEU A 84 10.29 -0.01 8.69
N ILE A 85 10.78 -0.08 7.45
CA ILE A 85 11.69 -1.16 7.02
C ILE A 85 13.00 -1.11 7.84
N ASN A 86 13.62 0.07 7.97
CA ASN A 86 14.83 0.24 8.75
C ASN A 86 14.62 -0.11 10.22
N TYR A 87 13.49 0.28 10.81
CA TYR A 87 13.13 -0.12 12.16
C TYR A 87 13.08 -1.65 12.29
N CYS A 88 12.37 -2.34 11.40
CA CYS A 88 12.30 -3.80 11.43
C CYS A 88 13.69 -4.45 11.27
N ILE A 89 14.53 -3.96 10.37
CA ILE A 89 15.89 -4.48 10.18
C ILE A 89 16.74 -4.28 11.43
N GLN A 90 16.63 -3.11 12.06
CA GLN A 90 17.41 -2.78 13.27
C GLN A 90 17.04 -3.66 14.47
N TYR A 91 15.74 -3.93 14.68
CA TYR A 91 15.26 -4.62 15.88
C TYR A 91 15.00 -6.11 15.68
N PHE A 92 14.76 -6.56 14.44
CA PHE A 92 14.39 -7.94 14.12
C PHE A 92 15.29 -8.58 13.05
N GLU A 93 16.30 -7.84 12.52
CA GLU A 93 17.20 -8.27 11.45
C GLU A 93 16.52 -8.52 10.07
N ARG A 94 15.26 -8.86 10.07
CA ARG A 94 14.43 -9.17 8.88
C ARG A 94 13.04 -8.59 9.04
N TYR A 95 12.33 -8.49 7.91
CA TYR A 95 10.95 -8.03 7.90
C TYR A 95 10.08 -8.83 6.93
N THR A 96 8.80 -8.83 7.21
CA THR A 96 7.74 -9.39 6.36
C THR A 96 6.80 -8.26 5.94
N VAL A 97 6.27 -8.31 4.72
CA VAL A 97 5.34 -7.30 4.22
C VAL A 97 3.99 -7.96 3.94
N HIS A 98 2.92 -7.32 4.37
CA HIS A 98 1.54 -7.72 4.11
C HIS A 98 0.82 -6.56 3.41
N ILE A 99 0.27 -6.80 2.22
CA ILE A 99 -0.37 -5.77 1.39
C ILE A 99 -1.82 -6.15 1.14
N ASN A 100 -2.76 -5.32 1.57
CA ASN A 100 -4.16 -5.43 1.19
C ASN A 100 -4.43 -4.63 -0.09
N LEU A 101 -4.70 -5.30 -1.21
CA LEU A 101 -5.03 -4.69 -2.50
C LEU A 101 -6.54 -4.61 -2.80
N SER A 102 -7.39 -4.65 -1.78
CA SER A 102 -8.84 -4.54 -1.99
C SER A 102 -9.17 -3.32 -2.87
N SER A 103 -9.92 -3.54 -3.95
CA SER A 103 -10.28 -2.54 -4.97
C SER A 103 -9.13 -1.98 -5.84
N PHE A 104 -7.93 -2.56 -5.79
CA PHE A 104 -6.85 -2.22 -6.70
C PHE A 104 -7.19 -2.65 -8.14
N THR A 105 -6.72 -1.88 -9.13
CA THR A 105 -6.99 -2.12 -10.55
C THR A 105 -5.78 -1.73 -11.40
N ILE A 106 -5.74 -2.15 -12.67
CA ILE A 106 -4.70 -1.75 -13.61
C ILE A 106 -4.62 -0.22 -13.77
N THR A 107 -5.76 0.46 -13.78
CA THR A 107 -5.77 1.94 -13.82
C THR A 107 -5.25 2.59 -12.54
N ALA A 108 -5.31 1.89 -11.42
CA ALA A 108 -4.66 2.32 -10.19
C ALA A 108 -3.14 2.12 -10.27
N TYR A 109 -2.68 0.98 -10.80
CA TYR A 109 -1.26 0.77 -11.09
C TYR A 109 -0.70 1.90 -11.96
N GLU A 110 -1.34 2.22 -13.09
CA GLU A 110 -0.92 3.30 -13.97
C GLU A 110 -0.94 4.69 -13.30
N ARG A 111 -1.79 4.89 -12.31
CA ARG A 111 -1.84 6.14 -11.54
C ARG A 111 -0.63 6.30 -10.62
N TYR A 112 -0.22 5.21 -9.96
CA TYR A 112 0.83 5.20 -8.95
C TYR A 112 2.15 4.64 -9.45
N LYS A 113 2.28 4.40 -10.76
CA LYS A 113 3.47 3.79 -11.38
C LYS A 113 4.75 4.54 -11.03
N SER A 114 4.75 5.87 -11.06
CA SER A 114 5.94 6.66 -10.69
C SER A 114 6.36 6.41 -9.24
N LEU A 115 5.43 6.43 -8.29
CA LEU A 115 5.73 6.12 -6.89
C LEU A 115 6.33 4.72 -6.72
N ILE A 116 5.75 3.73 -7.41
CA ILE A 116 6.24 2.33 -7.35
C ILE A 116 7.68 2.26 -7.89
N MET A 117 7.96 2.93 -9.02
CA MET A 117 9.30 2.98 -9.61
C MET A 117 10.30 3.71 -8.70
N ASP A 118 9.92 4.84 -8.13
CA ASP A 118 10.78 5.61 -7.22
C ASP A 118 11.13 4.80 -5.98
N PHE A 119 10.14 4.10 -5.40
CA PHE A 119 10.37 3.21 -4.26
C PHE A 119 11.29 2.03 -4.63
N CYS A 120 11.06 1.36 -5.77
CA CYS A 120 11.92 0.27 -6.23
C CYS A 120 13.35 0.74 -6.47
N ASN A 121 13.54 1.89 -7.13
CA ASN A 121 14.86 2.46 -7.37
C ASN A 121 15.58 2.76 -6.05
N LEU A 122 14.89 3.29 -5.07
CA LEU A 122 15.45 3.53 -3.75
C LEU A 122 15.87 2.22 -3.06
N CYS A 123 15.07 1.17 -3.15
CA CYS A 123 15.42 -0.15 -2.63
C CYS A 123 16.68 -0.73 -3.28
N PHE A 124 16.86 -0.52 -4.61
CA PHE A 124 18.07 -0.96 -5.32
C PHE A 124 19.32 -0.17 -4.95
N GLN A 125 19.18 1.14 -4.70
CA GLN A 125 20.30 2.03 -4.37
C GLN A 125 20.68 1.97 -2.90
N SER A 126 19.84 1.41 -2.07
CA SER A 126 20.04 1.36 -0.62
C SER A 126 21.20 0.41 -0.25
N GLN A 127 22.13 0.90 0.55
CA GLN A 127 23.20 0.08 1.16
C GLN A 127 22.65 -0.95 2.17
N CYS A 128 21.37 -0.85 2.55
CA CYS A 128 20.75 -1.70 3.57
C CYS A 128 20.29 -3.06 3.05
N ASN A 129 20.48 -3.37 1.76
CA ASN A 129 20.09 -4.66 1.14
C ASN A 129 18.65 -5.05 1.51
N PHE A 130 17.69 -4.14 1.33
CA PHE A 130 16.29 -4.35 1.69
C PHE A 130 15.72 -5.66 1.12
N SER A 131 16.08 -5.99 -0.12
CA SER A 131 15.67 -7.22 -0.79
C SER A 131 16.11 -8.48 -0.04
N ASP A 132 17.33 -8.50 0.49
CA ASP A 132 17.88 -9.65 1.20
C ASP A 132 17.25 -9.83 2.60
N ARG A 133 16.88 -8.72 3.24
CA ARG A 133 16.27 -8.70 4.57
C ARG A 133 14.76 -8.97 4.55
N LEU A 134 14.11 -8.87 3.38
CA LEU A 134 12.73 -9.27 3.20
C LEU A 134 12.60 -10.80 3.34
N THR A 135 11.75 -11.27 4.23
CA THR A 135 11.43 -12.69 4.39
C THR A 135 10.39 -13.13 3.36
N ASN A 136 9.20 -12.53 3.41
CA ASN A 136 8.11 -12.77 2.47
C ASN A 136 7.32 -11.47 2.24
N MET A 137 6.63 -11.43 1.11
CA MET A 137 5.64 -10.39 0.78
C MET A 137 4.31 -11.07 0.46
N TYR A 138 3.36 -10.95 1.36
CA TYR A 138 2.01 -11.48 1.21
C TYR A 138 1.09 -10.41 0.63
N ILE A 139 0.44 -10.71 -0.50
CA ILE A 139 -0.45 -9.77 -1.18
C ILE A 139 -1.86 -10.34 -1.20
N TYR A 140 -2.78 -9.67 -0.53
CA TYR A 140 -4.16 -10.09 -0.34
C TYR A 140 -5.12 -9.34 -1.27
N ASN A 141 -6.26 -9.95 -1.54
CA ASN A 141 -7.32 -9.38 -2.39
C ASN A 141 -6.83 -8.97 -3.78
N ILE A 142 -5.92 -9.77 -4.37
CA ILE A 142 -5.41 -9.45 -5.70
C ILE A 142 -6.55 -9.43 -6.73
N PRO A 143 -6.54 -8.47 -7.68
CA PRO A 143 -7.50 -8.47 -8.78
C PRO A 143 -7.24 -9.61 -9.77
N ASN A 144 -8.25 -10.02 -10.54
CA ASN A 144 -8.10 -11.07 -11.55
C ASN A 144 -7.02 -10.79 -12.61
N MET A 145 -6.66 -9.51 -12.82
CA MET A 145 -5.61 -9.09 -13.76
C MET A 145 -4.26 -8.85 -13.09
N PHE A 146 -4.03 -9.43 -11.92
CA PHE A 146 -2.81 -9.19 -11.14
C PHE A 146 -1.55 -9.63 -11.88
N ASP A 147 -1.60 -10.75 -12.61
CA ASP A 147 -0.46 -11.22 -13.39
C ASP A 147 -0.03 -10.22 -14.48
N ASN A 148 -1.00 -9.54 -15.11
CA ASN A 148 -0.71 -8.48 -16.07
C ASN A 148 -0.04 -7.27 -15.39
N ILE A 149 -0.49 -6.93 -14.18
CA ILE A 149 0.13 -5.86 -13.38
C ILE A 149 1.56 -6.25 -12.98
N MET A 150 1.76 -7.48 -12.53
CA MET A 150 3.09 -7.99 -12.19
C MET A 150 4.02 -8.02 -13.40
N ALA A 151 3.52 -8.42 -14.58
CA ALA A 151 4.31 -8.36 -15.82
C ALA A 151 4.79 -6.94 -16.15
N LEU A 152 3.95 -5.92 -15.90
CA LEU A 152 4.32 -4.52 -16.09
C LEU A 152 5.26 -3.98 -15.01
N ALA A 153 5.20 -4.51 -13.79
CA ALA A 153 6.02 -4.10 -12.66
C ALA A 153 7.36 -4.85 -12.59
N SER A 154 7.43 -6.07 -13.12
CA SER A 154 8.58 -6.97 -12.98
C SER A 154 9.93 -6.39 -13.41
N PRO A 155 10.05 -5.51 -14.44
CA PRO A 155 11.33 -4.89 -14.79
C PRO A 155 11.90 -3.99 -13.68
N PHE A 156 11.06 -3.55 -12.74
CA PHE A 156 11.43 -2.64 -11.64
C PHE A 156 11.56 -3.34 -10.29
N VAL A 157 11.19 -4.61 -10.20
CA VAL A 157 11.22 -5.38 -8.95
C VAL A 157 12.38 -6.38 -9.00
N ASP A 158 13.20 -6.39 -7.94
CA ASP A 158 14.30 -7.33 -7.81
C ASP A 158 13.80 -8.79 -7.92
N ARG A 159 14.56 -9.65 -8.60
CA ARG A 159 14.24 -11.07 -8.76
C ARG A 159 14.16 -11.79 -7.42
N SER A 160 14.99 -11.42 -6.46
CA SER A 160 14.97 -11.98 -5.10
C SER A 160 13.67 -11.62 -4.38
N VAL A 161 13.12 -10.41 -4.59
CA VAL A 161 11.83 -9.98 -4.08
C VAL A 161 10.70 -10.74 -4.77
N GLN A 162 10.75 -10.88 -6.11
CA GLN A 162 9.72 -11.60 -6.87
C GLN A 162 9.54 -13.04 -6.37
N SER A 163 10.62 -13.73 -6.00
CA SER A 163 10.58 -15.11 -5.49
C SER A 163 9.96 -15.23 -4.08
N LYS A 164 9.82 -14.11 -3.36
CA LYS A 164 9.27 -14.03 -2.00
C LYS A 164 7.80 -13.58 -1.97
N ILE A 165 7.21 -13.30 -3.15
CA ILE A 165 5.82 -12.85 -3.26
C ILE A 165 4.88 -14.06 -3.17
N VAL A 166 3.93 -13.98 -2.23
CA VAL A 166 2.83 -14.94 -2.07
C VAL A 166 1.52 -14.19 -2.24
N THR A 167 0.64 -14.67 -3.11
CA THR A 167 -0.57 -13.96 -3.50
C THR A 167 -1.84 -14.71 -3.13
N TYR A 168 -2.86 -13.97 -2.69
CA TYR A 168 -4.18 -14.48 -2.36
C TYR A 168 -5.24 -13.66 -3.09
N ASN A 169 -6.06 -14.32 -3.90
CA ASN A 169 -7.23 -13.68 -4.50
C ASN A 169 -8.29 -13.38 -3.42
N LYS A 170 -9.36 -12.69 -3.80
CA LYS A 170 -10.40 -12.29 -2.85
C LYS A 170 -10.98 -13.46 -2.06
N LYS A 171 -11.29 -14.59 -2.73
CA LYS A 171 -11.88 -15.78 -2.08
C LYS A 171 -10.91 -16.39 -1.06
N ASN A 172 -9.67 -16.60 -1.47
CA ASN A 172 -8.64 -17.18 -0.61
C ASN A 172 -8.34 -16.25 0.58
N THR A 173 -8.35 -14.93 0.36
CA THR A 173 -8.19 -13.95 1.45
C THR A 173 -9.33 -14.05 2.45
N GLU A 174 -10.58 -14.09 1.99
CA GLU A 174 -11.76 -14.23 2.86
C GLU A 174 -11.71 -15.53 3.68
N GLU A 175 -11.29 -16.64 3.08
CA GLU A 175 -11.11 -17.92 3.79
C GLU A 175 -10.02 -17.85 4.86
N LEU A 176 -8.89 -17.18 4.57
CA LEU A 176 -7.77 -17.02 5.50
C LEU A 176 -8.14 -16.18 6.73
N ILE A 177 -8.82 -15.05 6.54
CA ILE A 177 -9.12 -14.10 7.63
C ILE A 177 -10.44 -14.40 8.35
N LYS A 178 -11.29 -15.27 7.80
CA LYS A 178 -12.59 -15.62 8.40
C LYS A 178 -12.50 -16.09 9.86
N PRO A 179 -11.54 -16.97 10.26
CA PRO A 179 -11.39 -17.39 11.65
C PRO A 179 -11.04 -16.27 12.63
N TYR A 180 -10.60 -15.12 12.13
CA TYR A 180 -10.15 -13.94 12.87
C TYR A 180 -11.14 -12.76 12.74
N ASN A 181 -12.43 -13.05 12.57
CA ASN A 181 -13.47 -12.04 12.39
C ASN A 181 -13.15 -11.04 11.26
N HIS A 182 -12.50 -11.51 10.19
CA HIS A 182 -12.05 -10.71 9.05
C HIS A 182 -11.00 -9.62 9.39
N SER A 183 -10.28 -9.81 10.50
CA SER A 183 -9.19 -8.92 10.91
C SER A 183 -7.84 -9.39 10.35
N PHE A 184 -7.23 -8.58 9.48
CA PHE A 184 -5.85 -8.81 9.03
C PHE A 184 -4.85 -8.75 10.16
N ILE A 185 -5.06 -7.85 11.12
CA ILE A 185 -4.14 -7.65 12.25
C ILE A 185 -4.06 -8.91 13.10
N GLU A 186 -5.21 -9.47 13.49
CA GLU A 186 -5.27 -10.72 14.27
C GLU A 186 -4.67 -11.89 13.51
N TYR A 187 -4.98 -12.01 12.21
CA TYR A 187 -4.42 -13.05 11.36
C TYR A 187 -2.89 -12.98 11.31
N ILE A 188 -2.34 -11.80 11.01
CA ILE A 188 -0.89 -11.59 10.87
C ILE A 188 -0.18 -11.79 12.21
N THR A 189 -0.75 -11.30 13.32
CA THR A 189 -0.17 -11.48 14.66
C THR A 189 -0.04 -12.96 15.04
N LYS A 190 -0.91 -13.82 14.53
CA LYS A 190 -0.86 -15.27 14.80
C LYS A 190 0.01 -16.06 13.83
N LEU A 191 0.49 -15.44 12.74
CA LEU A 191 1.48 -16.02 11.84
C LEU A 191 2.91 -15.90 12.36
N ASN A 192 3.16 -14.92 13.23
CA ASN A 192 4.45 -14.62 13.85
C ASN A 192 4.51 -15.20 15.26
#